data_3ae82af494d75c35ae4e5a0b2bc69c98
#
_entry.id   3ae82af494d75c35ae4e5a0b2bc69c98
#
_cell.length_a   1.000
_cell.length_b   1.000
_cell.length_c   1.000
_cell.angle_alpha   90.00
_cell.angle_beta   90.00
_cell.angle_gamma   90.00
#
_symmetry.space_group_name_H-M   'P 1'
#
loop_
_entity.id
_entity.type
_entity.pdbx_description
1 polymer ?
#
loop_
_entity_poly.entity_id
_entity_poly.type
_entity_poly.pdbx_seq_one_letter_code
_entity_poly.pdbx_strand_id
1 'polypeptide(L)'
;MEIYPAVDILDGRCVQLVQGRPEAATVYGDPVAWAHRWLEEGADGIHIVNLDGAFGRAQKNADLIRTFIRETNAFVELGGGIRSVEDAAGWLDTGVDRVILSTLAVRAPETIRTLADEFGSERVMAGIDARGGEVVIEGWERPAGSYLTWAERF
;
A
#
# COMPACT_ATOMS: atom_id res chain seq x y z
N MET A 1 2.04 -10.05 18.81
CA MET A 1 1.58 -8.82 18.10
C MET A 1 2.64 -8.54 17.07
N GLU A 2 2.26 -8.43 15.83
CA GLU A 2 3.18 -8.07 14.74
C GLU A 2 3.15 -6.57 14.50
N ILE A 3 4.30 -5.99 14.18
CA ILE A 3 4.47 -4.55 13.97
C ILE A 3 5.08 -4.32 12.58
N TYR A 4 4.34 -3.62 11.73
CA TYR A 4 4.76 -3.23 10.38
C TYR A 4 4.81 -1.70 10.27
N PRO A 5 5.98 -1.08 10.54
CA PRO A 5 6.13 0.37 10.36
C PRO A 5 5.88 0.78 8.92
N ALA A 6 5.19 1.91 8.74
CA ALA A 6 4.91 2.46 7.42
C ALA A 6 6.11 3.25 6.87
N VAL A 7 6.42 3.02 5.61
CA VAL A 7 7.35 3.80 4.79
C VAL A 7 6.58 4.37 3.60
N ASP A 8 6.11 5.60 3.76
CA ASP A 8 5.40 6.33 2.73
C ASP A 8 6.40 6.93 1.74
N ILE A 9 6.26 6.61 0.45
CA ILE A 9 7.21 7.04 -0.58
C ILE A 9 6.56 8.04 -1.54
N LEU A 10 7.08 9.27 -1.53
CA LEU A 10 6.70 10.34 -2.46
C LEU A 10 7.96 10.92 -3.09
N ASP A 11 7.99 11.02 -4.42
CA ASP A 11 9.12 11.54 -5.18
C ASP A 11 10.46 10.86 -4.81
N GLY A 12 10.45 9.54 -4.54
CA GLY A 12 11.61 8.75 -4.16
C GLY A 12 12.10 9.00 -2.73
N ARG A 13 11.32 9.65 -1.90
CA ARG A 13 11.68 9.99 -0.51
C ARG A 13 10.67 9.43 0.48
N CYS A 14 11.15 9.05 1.66
CA CYS A 14 10.31 8.74 2.79
C CYS A 14 9.68 10.03 3.32
N VAL A 15 8.37 10.05 3.44
CA VAL A 15 7.60 11.22 3.87
C VAL A 15 6.50 10.84 4.86
N GLN A 16 5.96 11.86 5.54
CA GLN A 16 4.70 11.76 6.26
C GLN A 16 3.81 12.90 5.79
N LEU A 17 2.60 12.57 5.34
CA LEU A 17 1.62 13.56 4.92
C LEU A 17 0.72 13.96 6.10
N VAL A 18 0.39 15.23 6.18
CA VAL A 18 -0.66 15.70 7.10
C VAL A 18 -2.00 15.61 6.40
N GLN A 19 -2.88 14.73 6.87
CA GLN A 19 -4.22 14.50 6.29
C GLN A 19 -4.21 14.16 4.79
N GLY A 20 -3.18 13.43 4.31
CA GLY A 20 -3.04 13.04 2.92
C GLY A 20 -2.64 14.17 1.96
N ARG A 21 -2.19 15.33 2.47
CA ARG A 21 -1.85 16.50 1.65
C ARG A 21 -0.37 16.51 1.27
N PRO A 22 -0.01 16.39 -0.03
CA PRO A 22 1.38 16.39 -0.46
C PRO A 22 2.13 17.69 -0.16
N GLU A 23 1.43 18.84 -0.20
CA GLU A 23 1.99 20.16 0.13
C GLU A 23 2.37 20.32 1.61
N ALA A 24 1.85 19.47 2.46
CA ALA A 24 2.13 19.44 3.90
C ALA A 24 3.03 18.24 4.29
N ALA A 25 3.82 17.72 3.34
CA ALA A 25 4.70 16.59 3.58
C ALA A 25 5.90 16.98 4.46
N THR A 26 6.15 16.18 5.49
CA THR A 26 7.44 16.17 6.20
C THR A 26 8.33 15.12 5.52
N VAL A 27 9.53 15.51 5.10
CA VAL A 27 10.48 14.63 4.41
C VAL A 27 11.50 14.08 5.40
N TYR A 28 11.66 12.75 5.42
CA TYR A 28 12.61 12.03 6.28
C TYR A 28 13.85 11.51 5.54
N GLY A 29 13.88 11.56 4.21
CA GLY A 29 15.03 11.20 3.38
C GLY A 29 14.87 9.88 2.64
N ASP A 30 15.89 9.03 2.68
CA ASP A 30 15.93 7.76 1.94
C ASP A 30 14.96 6.72 2.52
N PRO A 31 13.97 6.23 1.76
CA PRO A 31 13.01 5.24 2.24
C PRO A 31 13.64 3.87 2.54
N VAL A 32 14.66 3.45 1.79
CA VAL A 32 15.34 2.18 2.02
C VAL A 32 16.10 2.21 3.34
N ALA A 33 16.78 3.32 3.64
CA ALA A 33 17.46 3.51 4.92
C ALA A 33 16.49 3.47 6.11
N TRP A 34 15.29 4.05 5.97
CA TRP A 34 14.26 3.99 7.01
C TRP A 34 13.69 2.57 7.19
N ALA A 35 13.44 1.86 6.09
CA ALA A 35 12.98 0.47 6.17
C ALA A 35 13.99 -0.42 6.90
N HIS A 36 15.29 -0.34 6.56
CA HIS A 36 16.34 -1.07 7.26
C HIS A 36 16.43 -0.71 8.74
N ARG A 37 16.36 0.57 9.07
CA ARG A 37 16.37 1.03 10.45
C ARG A 37 15.23 0.41 11.28
N TRP A 38 14.00 0.37 10.75
CA TRP A 38 12.88 -0.23 11.46
C TRP A 38 13.08 -1.75 11.68
N LEU A 39 13.62 -2.45 10.69
CA LEU A 39 13.95 -3.86 10.82
C LEU A 39 15.04 -4.10 11.88
N GLU A 40 16.08 -3.27 11.93
CA GLU A 40 17.13 -3.31 12.95
C GLU A 40 16.57 -3.02 14.35
N GLU A 41 15.55 -2.18 14.48
CA GLU A 41 14.83 -1.88 15.73
C GLU A 41 13.82 -2.97 16.12
N GLY A 42 13.67 -4.04 15.32
CA GLY A 42 12.89 -5.24 15.64
C GLY A 42 11.47 -5.26 15.05
N ALA A 43 11.20 -4.53 13.98
CA ALA A 43 9.95 -4.65 13.23
C ALA A 43 9.82 -6.05 12.59
N ASP A 44 8.59 -6.59 12.55
CA ASP A 44 8.29 -7.89 11.95
C ASP A 44 8.25 -7.85 10.42
N GLY A 45 8.07 -6.67 9.84
CA GLY A 45 8.05 -6.41 8.41
C GLY A 45 7.90 -4.92 8.11
N ILE A 46 7.67 -4.57 6.85
CA ILE A 46 7.53 -3.17 6.40
C ILE A 46 6.24 -3.00 5.62
N HIS A 47 5.48 -1.96 5.98
CA HIS A 47 4.34 -1.48 5.21
C HIS A 47 4.79 -0.36 4.25
N ILE A 48 4.83 -0.63 2.94
CA ILE A 48 5.20 0.36 1.94
C ILE A 48 3.95 0.99 1.34
N VAL A 49 3.91 2.32 1.32
CA VAL A 49 2.88 3.09 0.61
C VAL A 49 3.51 3.86 -0.55
N ASN A 50 3.19 3.44 -1.79
CA ASN A 50 3.57 4.19 -2.98
C ASN A 50 2.62 5.37 -3.20
N LEU A 51 2.92 6.52 -2.58
CA LEU A 51 2.08 7.72 -2.68
C LEU A 51 2.03 8.29 -4.10
N ASP A 52 3.14 8.23 -4.85
CA ASP A 52 3.11 8.61 -6.27
C ASP A 52 2.12 7.75 -7.06
N GLY A 53 2.05 6.45 -6.75
CA GLY A 53 1.06 5.54 -7.29
C GLY A 53 -0.37 5.95 -6.93
N ALA A 54 -0.62 6.26 -5.67
CA ALA A 54 -1.93 6.72 -5.20
C ALA A 54 -2.37 8.00 -5.92
N PHE A 55 -1.43 8.90 -6.22
CA PHE A 55 -1.67 10.16 -6.97
C PHE A 55 -1.57 10.01 -8.49
N GLY A 56 -1.56 8.81 -9.04
CA GLY A 56 -1.60 8.58 -10.49
C GLY A 56 -0.25 8.45 -11.20
N ARG A 57 0.85 8.39 -10.47
CA ARG A 57 2.22 8.28 -10.98
C ARG A 57 2.87 6.95 -10.59
N ALA A 58 2.16 5.83 -10.79
CA ALA A 58 2.51 4.51 -10.26
C ALA A 58 3.95 4.05 -10.54
N GLN A 59 4.50 4.40 -11.70
CA GLN A 59 5.84 3.94 -12.12
C GLN A 59 6.99 4.69 -11.44
N LYS A 60 6.74 5.85 -10.83
CA LYS A 60 7.82 6.73 -10.35
C LYS A 60 8.72 6.10 -9.29
N ASN A 61 8.16 5.33 -8.37
CA ASN A 61 8.90 4.66 -7.29
C ASN A 61 9.08 3.16 -7.53
N ALA A 62 8.57 2.63 -8.66
CA ALA A 62 8.49 1.18 -8.87
C ALA A 62 9.85 0.49 -8.80
N ASP A 63 10.87 1.05 -9.42
CA ASP A 63 12.22 0.44 -9.45
C ASP A 63 12.88 0.47 -8.06
N LEU A 64 12.71 1.55 -7.30
CA LEU A 64 13.18 1.65 -5.93
C LEU A 64 12.52 0.57 -5.05
N ILE A 65 11.20 0.44 -5.13
CA ILE A 65 10.44 -0.56 -4.35
C ILE A 65 10.86 -1.97 -4.75
N ARG A 66 10.97 -2.27 -6.05
CA ARG A 66 11.44 -3.58 -6.53
C ARG A 66 12.86 -3.92 -6.07
N THR A 67 13.74 -2.92 -6.02
CA THR A 67 15.10 -3.11 -5.53
C THR A 67 15.09 -3.46 -4.06
N PHE A 68 14.36 -2.73 -3.23
CA PHE A 68 14.23 -3.03 -1.80
C PHE A 68 13.66 -4.44 -1.57
N ILE A 69 12.59 -4.84 -2.27
CA ILE A 69 11.98 -6.17 -2.14
C ILE A 69 12.99 -7.28 -2.44
N ARG A 70 13.82 -7.11 -3.47
CA ARG A 70 14.84 -8.11 -3.83
C ARG A 70 16.01 -8.20 -2.84
N GLU A 71 16.30 -7.12 -2.13
CA GLU A 71 17.44 -7.02 -1.21
C GLU A 71 17.06 -7.37 0.24
N THR A 72 15.77 -7.36 0.57
CA THR A 72 15.28 -7.71 1.92
C THR A 72 14.78 -9.16 1.98
N ASN A 73 14.93 -9.77 3.16
CA ASN A 73 14.25 -11.03 3.50
C ASN A 73 13.10 -10.80 4.50
N ALA A 74 12.79 -9.55 4.80
CA ALA A 74 11.70 -9.20 5.70
C ALA A 74 10.36 -9.30 4.97
N PHE A 75 9.28 -9.50 5.74
CA PHE A 75 7.93 -9.41 5.22
C PHE A 75 7.64 -7.99 4.70
N VAL A 76 7.13 -7.88 3.48
CA VAL A 76 6.79 -6.60 2.84
C VAL A 76 5.34 -6.62 2.37
N GLU A 77 4.56 -5.68 2.87
CA GLU A 77 3.25 -5.38 2.30
C GLU A 77 3.27 -4.03 1.56
N LEU A 78 2.56 -3.97 0.43
CA LEU A 78 2.57 -2.84 -0.48
C LEU A 78 1.17 -2.35 -0.80
N GLY A 79 0.94 -1.06 -0.57
CA GLY A 79 -0.24 -0.32 -1.03
C GLY A 79 0.13 0.90 -1.87
N GLY A 80 -0.88 1.53 -2.47
CA GLY A 80 -0.75 2.75 -3.26
C GLY A 80 -0.57 2.52 -4.76
N GLY A 81 -1.59 2.90 -5.53
CA GLY A 81 -1.55 2.92 -7.00
C GLY A 81 -1.78 1.61 -7.72
N ILE A 82 -2.15 0.54 -7.04
CA ILE A 82 -2.56 -0.73 -7.66
C ILE A 82 -3.97 -0.56 -8.22
N ARG A 83 -4.13 -0.69 -9.54
CA ARG A 83 -5.36 -0.32 -10.24
C ARG A 83 -6.00 -1.43 -11.03
N SER A 84 -5.33 -2.55 -11.21
CA SER A 84 -5.84 -3.73 -11.90
C SER A 84 -5.34 -5.02 -11.24
N VAL A 85 -5.93 -6.15 -11.65
CA VAL A 85 -5.47 -7.49 -11.25
C VAL A 85 -4.03 -7.69 -11.72
N GLU A 86 -3.71 -7.28 -12.94
CA GLU A 86 -2.38 -7.41 -13.53
C GLU A 86 -1.32 -6.59 -12.76
N ASP A 87 -1.68 -5.37 -12.30
CA ASP A 87 -0.78 -4.57 -11.43
C ASP A 87 -0.49 -5.31 -10.13
N ALA A 88 -1.54 -5.85 -9.48
CA ALA A 88 -1.41 -6.59 -8.22
C ALA A 88 -0.58 -7.86 -8.40
N ALA A 89 -0.88 -8.67 -9.43
CA ALA A 89 -0.13 -9.87 -9.78
C ALA A 89 1.34 -9.55 -10.04
N GLY A 90 1.63 -8.49 -10.82
CA GLY A 90 2.99 -8.05 -11.10
C GLY A 90 3.79 -7.70 -9.84
N TRP A 91 3.17 -7.14 -8.81
CA TRP A 91 3.82 -6.90 -7.52
C TRP A 91 4.03 -8.20 -6.74
N LEU A 92 3.02 -9.07 -6.67
CA LEU A 92 3.12 -10.39 -6.00
C LEU A 92 4.21 -11.27 -6.63
N ASP A 93 4.35 -11.25 -7.96
CA ASP A 93 5.40 -11.95 -8.71
C ASP A 93 6.81 -11.36 -8.45
N THR A 94 6.89 -10.09 -8.08
CA THR A 94 8.17 -9.44 -7.72
C THR A 94 8.69 -9.91 -6.34
N GLY A 95 7.83 -10.53 -5.52
CA GLY A 95 8.18 -11.02 -4.19
C GLY A 95 7.59 -10.17 -3.04
N VAL A 96 6.64 -9.27 -3.33
CA VAL A 96 5.81 -8.65 -2.29
C VAL A 96 5.03 -9.74 -1.58
N ASP A 97 5.06 -9.77 -0.25
CA ASP A 97 4.34 -10.79 0.52
C ASP A 97 2.84 -10.54 0.53
N ARG A 98 2.42 -9.26 0.57
CA ARG A 98 1.00 -8.88 0.58
C ARG A 98 0.77 -7.59 -0.19
N VAL A 99 -0.26 -7.56 -1.03
CA VAL A 99 -0.76 -6.32 -1.65
C VAL A 99 -1.98 -5.79 -0.90
N ILE A 100 -2.07 -4.45 -0.81
CA ILE A 100 -3.19 -3.76 -0.17
C ILE A 100 -3.94 -2.97 -1.24
N LEU A 101 -5.20 -3.34 -1.45
CA LEU A 101 -6.08 -2.78 -2.47
C LEU A 101 -7.15 -1.92 -1.80
N SER A 102 -7.13 -0.61 -2.00
CA SER A 102 -8.17 0.30 -1.49
C SER A 102 -9.16 0.65 -2.59
N THR A 103 -8.80 1.56 -3.49
CA THR A 103 -9.69 2.01 -4.58
C THR A 103 -10.13 0.86 -5.50
N LEU A 104 -9.24 -0.06 -5.84
CA LEU A 104 -9.56 -1.21 -6.69
C LEU A 104 -10.56 -2.15 -6.00
N ALA A 105 -10.36 -2.45 -4.72
CA ALA A 105 -11.27 -3.29 -3.94
C ALA A 105 -12.69 -2.73 -3.89
N VAL A 106 -12.84 -1.41 -3.80
CA VAL A 106 -14.16 -0.76 -3.78
C VAL A 106 -14.80 -0.72 -5.18
N ARG A 107 -14.01 -0.46 -6.23
CA ARG A 107 -14.52 -0.37 -7.61
C ARG A 107 -14.85 -1.71 -8.25
N ALA A 108 -14.06 -2.73 -7.95
CA ALA A 108 -14.16 -4.08 -8.50
C ALA A 108 -13.90 -5.11 -7.38
N PRO A 109 -14.87 -5.31 -6.46
CA PRO A 109 -14.69 -6.17 -5.29
C PRO A 109 -14.33 -7.63 -5.62
N GLU A 110 -14.73 -8.11 -6.78
CA GLU A 110 -14.40 -9.44 -7.29
C GLU A 110 -12.89 -9.65 -7.47
N THR A 111 -12.11 -8.57 -7.60
CA THR A 111 -10.64 -8.66 -7.76
C THR A 111 -9.96 -9.24 -6.52
N ILE A 112 -10.51 -8.99 -5.32
CA ILE A 112 -10.00 -9.57 -4.07
C ILE A 112 -10.05 -11.09 -4.16
N ARG A 113 -11.19 -11.66 -4.57
CA ARG A 113 -11.36 -13.11 -4.73
C ARG A 113 -10.45 -13.67 -5.81
N THR A 114 -10.41 -13.02 -6.99
CA THR A 114 -9.56 -13.45 -8.11
C THR A 114 -8.10 -13.59 -7.68
N LEU A 115 -7.57 -12.57 -7.01
CA LEU A 115 -6.19 -12.60 -6.54
C LEU A 115 -5.98 -13.58 -5.38
N ALA A 116 -6.94 -13.70 -4.47
CA ALA A 116 -6.86 -14.65 -3.36
C ALA A 116 -6.90 -16.11 -3.83
N ASP A 117 -7.69 -16.41 -4.86
CA ASP A 117 -7.75 -17.75 -5.46
C ASP A 117 -6.44 -18.13 -6.19
N GLU A 118 -5.73 -17.15 -6.77
CA GLU A 118 -4.49 -17.35 -7.51
C GLU A 118 -3.24 -17.34 -6.61
N PHE A 119 -3.15 -16.39 -5.67
CA PHE A 119 -1.93 -16.14 -4.89
C PHE A 119 -2.03 -16.54 -3.40
N GLY A 120 -3.23 -16.85 -2.90
CA GLY A 120 -3.52 -17.09 -1.49
C GLY A 120 -4.15 -15.86 -0.79
N SER A 121 -5.12 -16.11 0.08
CA SER A 121 -5.88 -15.05 0.76
C SER A 121 -5.02 -14.20 1.70
N GLU A 122 -3.98 -14.78 2.28
CA GLU A 122 -3.01 -14.11 3.16
C GLU A 122 -2.16 -13.06 2.43
N ARG A 123 -2.08 -13.15 1.09
CA ARG A 123 -1.32 -12.22 0.25
C ARG A 123 -2.12 -11.06 -0.31
N VAL A 124 -3.42 -10.98 0.00
CA VAL A 124 -4.32 -9.94 -0.52
C VAL A 124 -5.11 -9.31 0.62
N MET A 125 -5.02 -8.00 0.77
CA MET A 125 -5.73 -7.24 1.80
C MET A 125 -6.58 -6.14 1.17
N ALA A 126 -7.82 -6.00 1.65
CA ALA A 126 -8.65 -4.83 1.34
C ALA A 126 -8.33 -3.69 2.31
N GLY A 127 -7.90 -2.55 1.78
CA GLY A 127 -7.68 -1.33 2.54
C GLY A 127 -8.96 -0.49 2.59
N ILE A 128 -9.46 -0.19 3.79
CA ILE A 128 -10.66 0.62 4.00
C ILE A 128 -10.26 1.93 4.67
N ASP A 129 -9.91 2.92 3.88
CA ASP A 129 -9.67 4.29 4.37
C ASP A 129 -11.02 4.98 4.58
N ALA A 130 -11.28 5.50 5.77
CA ALA A 130 -12.57 6.12 6.08
C ALA A 130 -12.42 7.53 6.67
N ARG A 131 -13.34 8.41 6.29
CA ARG A 131 -13.49 9.75 6.85
C ARG A 131 -14.95 10.01 7.19
N GLY A 132 -15.23 10.37 8.46
CA GLY A 132 -16.61 10.67 8.90
C GLY A 132 -17.58 9.50 8.76
N GLY A 133 -17.09 8.24 8.80
CA GLY A 133 -17.95 7.05 8.65
C GLY A 133 -18.13 6.55 7.22
N GLU A 134 -17.58 7.24 6.23
CA GLU A 134 -17.62 6.86 4.82
C GLU A 134 -16.23 6.47 4.33
N VAL A 135 -16.17 5.41 3.51
CA VAL A 135 -14.96 5.02 2.79
C VAL A 135 -14.57 6.11 1.80
N VAL A 136 -13.29 6.43 1.72
CA VAL A 136 -12.73 7.38 0.76
C VAL A 136 -11.74 6.69 -0.17
N ILE A 137 -11.82 6.98 -1.46
CA ILE A 137 -11.01 6.40 -2.53
C ILE A 137 -10.34 7.49 -3.37
N GLU A 138 -9.49 7.10 -4.33
CA GLU A 138 -8.84 8.02 -5.28
C GLU A 138 -8.00 9.10 -4.59
N GLY A 139 -7.06 8.68 -3.71
CA GLY A 139 -6.24 9.62 -2.97
C GLY A 139 -7.02 10.37 -1.87
N TRP A 140 -8.01 9.69 -1.28
CA TRP A 140 -8.89 10.18 -0.21
C TRP A 140 -9.82 11.34 -0.61
N GLU A 141 -10.11 11.50 -1.90
CA GLU A 141 -10.93 12.61 -2.43
C GLU A 141 -12.39 12.24 -2.60
N ARG A 142 -12.70 10.98 -2.90
CA ARG A 142 -14.06 10.57 -3.28
C ARG A 142 -14.69 9.61 -2.25
N PRO A 143 -15.87 9.96 -1.67
CA PRO A 143 -16.61 9.06 -0.80
C PRO A 143 -17.22 7.88 -1.60
N ALA A 144 -17.30 6.70 -0.95
CA ALA A 144 -17.78 5.46 -1.55
C ALA A 144 -18.71 4.65 -0.64
N GLY A 145 -19.42 5.32 0.29
CA GLY A 145 -20.40 4.72 1.18
C GLY A 145 -19.83 4.26 2.53
N SER A 146 -20.68 3.64 3.36
CA SER A 146 -20.36 3.27 4.73
C SER A 146 -19.19 2.28 4.82
N TYR A 147 -18.22 2.57 5.70
CA TYR A 147 -17.08 1.67 5.95
C TYR A 147 -17.52 0.34 6.57
N LEU A 148 -18.60 0.31 7.37
CA LEU A 148 -19.12 -0.92 7.94
C LEU A 148 -19.65 -1.86 6.86
N THR A 149 -20.39 -1.31 5.88
CA THR A 149 -20.89 -2.09 4.73
C THR A 149 -19.75 -2.70 3.92
N TRP A 150 -18.67 -1.94 3.72
CA TRP A 150 -17.48 -2.45 3.02
C TRP A 150 -16.72 -3.48 3.82
N ALA A 151 -16.59 -3.31 5.15
CA ALA A 151 -15.94 -4.28 6.01
C ALA A 151 -16.69 -5.63 6.08
N GLU A 152 -18.03 -5.60 6.02
CA GLU A 152 -18.86 -6.81 5.95
C GLU A 152 -18.78 -7.54 4.59
N ARG A 153 -18.43 -6.80 3.54
CA ARG A 153 -18.38 -7.32 2.17
C ARG A 153 -17.07 -8.06 1.87
N PHE A 154 -15.96 -7.64 2.44
CA PHE A 154 -14.63 -8.23 2.27
C PHE A 154 -14.34 -9.31 3.30
#